data_caa7550141596517bc46a111fb1e1f49
#
_entry.id   caa7550141596517bc46a111fb1e1f49
#
_cell.length_a   1.000
_cell.length_b   1.000
_cell.length_c   1.000
_cell.angle_alpha   90.00
_cell.angle_beta   90.00
_cell.angle_gamma   90.00
#
_symmetry.space_group_name_H-M   'P 1'
#
loop_
_entity.id
_entity.type
_entity.pdbx_description
1 polymer ?
#
loop_
_entity_poly.entity_id
_entity_poly.type
_entity_poly.pdbx_seq_one_letter_code
_entity_poly.pdbx_strand_id
1 'polypeptide(L)'
;MTAAVYAYPWNFHDPDAAVSRVRALGAGEITLAASYHAGKFLQPGDAQARVYFPEDGTVYFRPRKDYAVVRPRISVLTAERDVLAELCGRDDITVNAWMVLNHNTRLGMLHPDLTARNAFGDAYPYSLCPSQPEVRAYAVTLCGDIAENYRLKSLLLETPGFLTYGHGFHHEFAQVAPNAWLDAMLGLCFCDPCREGAKRAGIEVDGLAGRICTAVDVWLDGGADQSLEDWNANDADLAAYHRFRCQVVTSLVADIRAAVDPAVKVKVIATCQRPHATAYLEGHDLAALDTVSDGLELPLYQSSPEAVMADGRYVLDLVSAARTSVILRPGYPDMSRESDLTEALDGLRDLGISDFAFYNCGMLRAMNLEWLKNALTEKVLYV
;
A
#
# COMPACT_ATOMS: atom_id res chain seq x y z
N MET A 1 6.04 -22.74 -5.28
CA MET A 1 5.74 -21.35 -5.72
C MET A 1 4.26 -21.10 -5.54
N THR A 2 3.89 -20.09 -4.78
CA THR A 2 2.51 -19.61 -4.73
C THR A 2 2.36 -18.41 -5.66
N ALA A 3 1.21 -18.30 -6.32
CA ALA A 3 0.92 -17.19 -7.22
C ALA A 3 -0.46 -16.63 -6.91
N ALA A 4 -0.50 -15.33 -6.59
CA ALA A 4 -1.72 -14.57 -6.37
C ALA A 4 -1.94 -13.55 -7.50
N VAL A 5 -3.18 -13.21 -7.78
CA VAL A 5 -3.51 -12.06 -8.62
C VAL A 5 -4.28 -11.04 -7.81
N TYR A 6 -3.90 -9.78 -7.93
CA TYR A 6 -4.67 -8.66 -7.41
C TYR A 6 -5.90 -8.43 -8.28
N ALA A 7 -7.01 -8.17 -7.64
CA ALA A 7 -8.28 -7.92 -8.31
C ALA A 7 -9.18 -6.98 -7.48
N TYR A 8 -10.15 -6.40 -8.14
CA TYR A 8 -11.16 -5.57 -7.52
C TYR A 8 -12.52 -6.29 -7.49
N PRO A 9 -13.39 -6.02 -6.50
CA PRO A 9 -14.72 -6.64 -6.41
C PRO A 9 -15.57 -6.45 -7.67
N TRP A 10 -15.45 -5.33 -8.34
CA TRP A 10 -16.18 -5.05 -9.60
C TRP A 10 -15.67 -5.83 -10.81
N ASN A 11 -14.58 -6.61 -10.69
CA ASN A 11 -14.14 -7.54 -11.73
C ASN A 11 -14.88 -8.90 -11.70
N PHE A 12 -15.73 -9.11 -10.68
CA PHE A 12 -16.41 -10.39 -10.42
C PHE A 12 -17.90 -10.31 -10.69
N HIS A 13 -18.30 -9.85 -11.88
CA HIS A 13 -19.71 -9.91 -12.32
C HIS A 13 -20.24 -11.36 -12.30
N ASP A 14 -19.42 -12.30 -12.75
CA ASP A 14 -19.60 -13.73 -12.64
C ASP A 14 -18.36 -14.35 -11.93
N PRO A 15 -18.48 -14.72 -10.64
CA PRO A 15 -17.35 -15.27 -9.87
C PRO A 15 -16.86 -16.61 -10.38
N ASP A 16 -17.73 -17.47 -10.90
CA ASP A 16 -17.31 -18.77 -11.43
C ASP A 16 -16.42 -18.61 -12.64
N ALA A 17 -16.84 -17.77 -13.59
CA ALA A 17 -16.03 -17.45 -14.75
C ALA A 17 -14.74 -16.71 -14.37
N ALA A 18 -14.79 -15.80 -13.39
CA ALA A 18 -13.62 -15.05 -12.94
C ALA A 18 -12.59 -15.95 -12.26
N VAL A 19 -13.00 -16.82 -11.32
CA VAL A 19 -12.12 -17.79 -10.65
C VAL A 19 -11.54 -18.77 -11.67
N SER A 20 -12.35 -19.27 -12.61
CA SER A 20 -11.86 -20.15 -13.69
C SER A 20 -10.76 -19.48 -14.52
N ARG A 21 -10.92 -18.19 -14.86
CA ARG A 21 -9.88 -17.42 -15.56
C ARG A 21 -8.59 -17.29 -14.73
N VAL A 22 -8.69 -16.96 -13.44
CA VAL A 22 -7.54 -16.85 -12.55
C VAL A 22 -6.77 -18.18 -12.48
N ARG A 23 -7.48 -19.30 -12.34
CA ARG A 23 -6.87 -20.63 -12.31
C ARG A 23 -6.24 -21.00 -13.66
N ALA A 24 -6.85 -20.61 -14.77
CA ALA A 24 -6.28 -20.83 -16.11
C ALA A 24 -5.00 -20.04 -16.37
N LEU A 25 -4.72 -18.99 -15.59
CA LEU A 25 -3.44 -18.29 -15.59
C LEU A 25 -2.35 -19.04 -14.80
N GLY A 26 -2.69 -20.10 -14.06
CA GLY A 26 -1.77 -20.78 -13.15
C GLY A 26 -1.73 -20.18 -11.74
N ALA A 27 -2.59 -19.22 -11.41
CA ALA A 27 -2.69 -18.64 -10.08
C ALA A 27 -3.70 -19.41 -9.21
N GLY A 28 -3.34 -19.65 -7.94
CA GLY A 28 -4.18 -20.33 -6.96
C GLY A 28 -4.80 -19.37 -5.93
N GLU A 29 -4.47 -18.10 -5.98
CA GLU A 29 -4.87 -17.13 -4.99
C GLU A 29 -5.39 -15.83 -5.62
N ILE A 30 -6.35 -15.21 -4.96
CA ILE A 30 -6.87 -13.87 -5.29
C ILE A 30 -6.60 -12.94 -4.11
N THR A 31 -5.93 -11.82 -4.36
CA THR A 31 -5.82 -10.70 -3.42
C THR A 31 -6.86 -9.66 -3.81
N LEU A 32 -8.01 -9.66 -3.10
CA LEU A 32 -9.16 -8.83 -3.40
C LEU A 32 -9.11 -7.53 -2.61
N ALA A 33 -9.35 -6.38 -3.27
CA ALA A 33 -9.53 -5.11 -2.57
C ALA A 33 -10.73 -5.19 -1.64
N ALA A 34 -10.48 -5.06 -0.33
CA ALA A 34 -11.51 -5.10 0.71
C ALA A 34 -11.77 -3.72 1.34
N SER A 35 -10.85 -2.78 1.20
CA SER A 35 -11.05 -1.33 1.36
C SER A 35 -10.27 -0.59 0.28
N TYR A 36 -10.82 0.50 -0.27
CA TYR A 36 -10.17 1.19 -1.36
C TYR A 36 -10.55 2.68 -1.43
N HIS A 37 -9.66 3.47 -2.04
CA HIS A 37 -9.85 4.89 -2.35
C HIS A 37 -10.49 5.09 -3.74
N ALA A 38 -10.74 6.34 -4.13
CA ALA A 38 -11.22 6.69 -5.46
C ALA A 38 -10.19 6.38 -6.56
N GLY A 39 -10.66 6.29 -7.78
CA GLY A 39 -9.81 6.10 -8.96
C GLY A 39 -10.59 6.11 -10.26
N LYS A 40 -9.86 6.05 -11.36
CA LYS A 40 -10.41 5.83 -12.71
C LYS A 40 -9.67 4.64 -13.33
N PHE A 41 -10.38 3.56 -13.54
CA PHE A 41 -9.81 2.28 -13.98
C PHE A 41 -10.26 1.93 -15.38
N LEU A 42 -9.29 1.73 -16.28
CA LEU A 42 -9.53 1.13 -17.58
C LEU A 42 -9.44 -0.40 -17.44
N GLN A 43 -10.49 -1.10 -17.86
CA GLN A 43 -10.62 -2.55 -17.75
C GLN A 43 -10.66 -3.19 -19.16
N PRO A 44 -9.50 -3.58 -19.73
CA PRO A 44 -9.42 -4.04 -21.12
C PRO A 44 -10.25 -5.28 -21.41
N GLY A 45 -10.40 -6.18 -20.43
CA GLY A 45 -11.14 -7.44 -20.54
C GLY A 45 -12.62 -7.36 -20.18
N ASP A 46 -13.10 -6.22 -19.66
CA ASP A 46 -14.49 -6.08 -19.20
C ASP A 46 -15.36 -5.45 -20.29
N ALA A 47 -16.35 -6.21 -20.78
CA ALA A 47 -17.30 -5.73 -21.79
C ALA A 47 -18.47 -4.95 -21.19
N GLN A 48 -18.74 -5.08 -19.89
CA GLN A 48 -19.86 -4.42 -19.22
C GLN A 48 -19.47 -3.06 -18.64
N ALA A 49 -18.22 -2.94 -18.14
CA ALA A 49 -17.70 -1.73 -17.53
C ALA A 49 -16.25 -1.45 -17.99
N ARG A 50 -16.10 -0.96 -19.22
CA ARG A 50 -14.78 -0.65 -19.81
C ARG A 50 -13.99 0.39 -19.00
N VAL A 51 -14.68 1.33 -18.40
CA VAL A 51 -14.10 2.31 -17.46
C VAL A 51 -14.93 2.30 -16.19
N TYR A 52 -14.28 2.12 -15.05
CA TYR A 52 -14.93 2.06 -13.75
C TYR A 52 -14.42 3.16 -12.81
N PHE A 53 -15.33 3.71 -12.02
CA PHE A 53 -15.06 4.72 -10.99
C PHE A 53 -15.58 4.18 -9.65
N PRO A 54 -14.72 3.62 -8.79
CA PRO A 54 -15.13 3.18 -7.46
C PRO A 54 -15.53 4.36 -6.59
N GLU A 55 -16.42 4.10 -5.64
CA GLU A 55 -16.73 5.04 -4.58
C GLU A 55 -15.49 5.26 -3.70
N ASP A 56 -15.21 6.54 -3.40
CA ASP A 56 -14.06 6.89 -2.57
C ASP A 56 -14.22 6.40 -1.13
N GLY A 57 -13.14 5.83 -0.60
CA GLY A 57 -13.00 5.50 0.81
C GLY A 57 -14.06 4.52 1.32
N THR A 58 -14.41 3.51 0.52
CA THR A 58 -15.40 2.49 0.88
C THR A 58 -14.76 1.14 1.19
N VAL A 59 -15.51 0.31 1.92
CA VAL A 59 -15.16 -1.09 2.19
C VAL A 59 -16.00 -2.02 1.34
N TYR A 60 -15.40 -3.12 0.91
CA TYR A 60 -16.00 -4.15 0.05
C TYR A 60 -16.25 -5.45 0.81
N PHE A 61 -16.60 -5.30 2.09
CA PHE A 61 -17.07 -6.35 2.97
C PHE A 61 -18.18 -5.79 3.87
N ARG A 62 -18.88 -6.61 4.63
CA ARG A 62 -19.92 -6.17 5.56
C ARG A 62 -19.37 -6.15 6.98
N PRO A 63 -19.02 -4.96 7.53
CA PRO A 63 -18.56 -4.80 8.90
C PRO A 63 -19.62 -5.27 9.89
N ARG A 64 -19.19 -5.93 10.98
CA ARG A 64 -20.06 -6.45 12.04
C ARG A 64 -19.72 -5.93 13.43
N LYS A 65 -18.49 -5.35 13.59
CA LYS A 65 -18.08 -4.75 14.87
C LYS A 65 -18.65 -3.35 15.04
N ASP A 66 -18.69 -2.90 16.28
CA ASP A 66 -19.01 -1.51 16.61
C ASP A 66 -17.77 -0.64 16.41
N TYR A 67 -17.93 0.45 15.70
CA TYR A 67 -16.91 1.46 15.45
C TYR A 67 -17.25 2.74 16.21
N ALA A 68 -16.30 3.24 17.00
CA ALA A 68 -16.55 4.35 17.90
C ALA A 68 -16.75 5.70 17.15
N VAL A 69 -15.68 6.31 16.65
CA VAL A 69 -15.69 7.63 16.01
C VAL A 69 -15.68 7.48 14.49
N VAL A 70 -14.63 6.89 13.95
CA VAL A 70 -14.47 6.66 12.51
C VAL A 70 -15.17 5.36 12.13
N ARG A 71 -16.06 5.42 11.15
CA ARG A 71 -16.87 4.27 10.71
C ARG A 71 -16.66 3.97 9.23
N PRO A 72 -16.51 2.69 8.84
CA PRO A 72 -16.40 2.32 7.43
C PRO A 72 -17.70 2.60 6.67
N ARG A 73 -17.56 3.03 5.43
CA ARG A 73 -18.68 3.15 4.49
C ARG A 73 -18.71 1.90 3.61
N ILE A 74 -19.77 1.12 3.68
CA ILE A 74 -19.98 -0.02 2.78
C ILE A 74 -20.25 0.52 1.37
N SER A 75 -19.57 -0.02 0.35
CA SER A 75 -19.82 0.33 -1.05
C SER A 75 -21.21 -0.13 -1.49
N VAL A 76 -21.82 0.58 -2.44
CA VAL A 76 -23.10 0.20 -3.05
C VAL A 76 -23.02 -1.22 -3.63
N LEU A 77 -21.92 -1.53 -4.32
CA LEU A 77 -21.67 -2.87 -4.85
C LEU A 77 -21.78 -3.96 -3.77
N THR A 78 -21.16 -3.76 -2.61
CA THR A 78 -21.17 -4.74 -1.52
C THR A 78 -22.51 -4.77 -0.78
N ALA A 79 -23.22 -3.63 -0.71
CA ALA A 79 -24.57 -3.60 -0.17
C ALA A 79 -25.53 -4.49 -0.97
N GLU A 80 -25.36 -4.52 -2.29
CA GLU A 80 -26.12 -5.40 -3.19
C GLU A 80 -25.60 -6.85 -3.15
N ARG A 81 -24.26 -7.03 -3.22
CA ARG A 81 -23.61 -8.33 -3.34
C ARG A 81 -22.23 -8.37 -2.68
N ASP A 82 -22.05 -9.22 -1.70
CA ASP A 82 -20.78 -9.41 -1.00
C ASP A 82 -19.87 -10.40 -1.74
N VAL A 83 -19.12 -9.88 -2.72
CA VAL A 83 -18.19 -10.67 -3.55
C VAL A 83 -17.11 -11.34 -2.69
N LEU A 84 -16.62 -10.65 -1.64
CA LEU A 84 -15.62 -11.23 -0.74
C LEU A 84 -16.16 -12.47 -0.03
N ALA A 85 -17.40 -12.40 0.49
CA ALA A 85 -18.04 -13.54 1.13
C ALA A 85 -18.22 -14.73 0.17
N GLU A 86 -18.63 -14.46 -1.07
CA GLU A 86 -18.78 -15.48 -2.11
C GLU A 86 -17.46 -16.18 -2.42
N LEU A 87 -16.37 -15.42 -2.60
CA LEU A 87 -15.04 -15.98 -2.85
C LEU A 87 -14.52 -16.75 -1.64
N CYS A 88 -14.69 -16.24 -0.42
CA CYS A 88 -14.32 -16.94 0.81
C CYS A 88 -15.11 -18.24 1.06
N GLY A 89 -16.29 -18.36 0.47
CA GLY A 89 -17.11 -19.59 0.50
C GLY A 89 -16.60 -20.71 -0.41
N ARG A 90 -15.64 -20.46 -1.27
CA ARG A 90 -15.11 -21.42 -2.26
C ARG A 90 -13.93 -22.21 -1.71
N ASP A 91 -13.80 -23.47 -2.14
CA ASP A 91 -12.67 -24.33 -1.79
C ASP A 91 -11.64 -24.45 -2.92
N ASP A 92 -11.94 -23.91 -4.13
CA ASP A 92 -11.11 -24.01 -5.30
C ASP A 92 -10.20 -22.79 -5.51
N ILE A 93 -10.26 -21.79 -4.63
CA ILE A 93 -9.41 -20.59 -4.65
C ILE A 93 -9.10 -20.13 -3.22
N THR A 94 -7.90 -19.63 -3.01
CA THR A 94 -7.50 -18.99 -1.75
C THR A 94 -7.68 -17.48 -1.84
N VAL A 95 -8.19 -16.86 -0.77
CA VAL A 95 -8.50 -15.43 -0.75
C VAL A 95 -7.63 -14.70 0.26
N ASN A 96 -7.00 -13.61 -0.19
CA ASN A 96 -6.34 -12.60 0.62
C ASN A 96 -7.14 -11.30 0.54
N ALA A 97 -7.21 -10.53 1.62
CA ALA A 97 -7.87 -9.23 1.61
C ALA A 97 -6.83 -8.10 1.53
N TRP A 98 -6.97 -7.26 0.53
CA TRP A 98 -6.15 -6.07 0.33
C TRP A 98 -6.82 -4.89 1.02
N MET A 99 -6.15 -4.34 2.05
CA MET A 99 -6.67 -3.31 2.95
C MET A 99 -5.90 -2.01 2.74
N VAL A 100 -6.49 -1.06 2.01
CA VAL A 100 -6.01 0.33 1.98
C VAL A 100 -6.53 1.01 3.25
N LEU A 101 -5.63 1.48 4.10
CA LEU A 101 -5.98 1.96 5.44
C LEU A 101 -6.10 3.48 5.53
N ASN A 102 -4.96 4.19 5.58
CA ASN A 102 -4.94 5.62 5.87
C ASN A 102 -5.12 6.51 4.63
N HIS A 103 -5.11 5.94 3.43
CA HIS A 103 -5.44 6.63 2.20
C HIS A 103 -6.97 6.62 1.99
N ASN A 104 -7.66 7.65 2.50
CA ASN A 104 -9.12 7.69 2.50
C ASN A 104 -9.64 9.13 2.49
N THR A 105 -9.87 9.70 1.31
CA THR A 105 -10.34 11.08 1.16
C THR A 105 -11.71 11.28 1.78
N ARG A 106 -12.63 10.32 1.65
CA ARG A 106 -13.96 10.40 2.26
C ARG A 106 -13.88 10.60 3.77
N LEU A 107 -13.10 9.76 4.46
CA LEU A 107 -12.97 9.85 5.92
C LEU A 107 -12.22 11.11 6.34
N GLY A 108 -11.19 11.52 5.60
CA GLY A 108 -10.50 12.78 5.90
C GLY A 108 -11.35 14.01 5.70
N MET A 109 -12.26 14.02 4.71
CA MET A 109 -13.23 15.11 4.53
C MET A 109 -14.32 15.12 5.63
N LEU A 110 -14.71 13.95 6.14
CA LEU A 110 -15.67 13.86 7.26
C LEU A 110 -15.03 14.18 8.62
N HIS A 111 -13.73 13.92 8.76
CA HIS A 111 -12.96 14.07 10.01
C HIS A 111 -11.67 14.85 9.76
N PRO A 112 -11.72 16.15 9.38
CA PRO A 112 -10.54 16.92 8.98
C PRO A 112 -9.50 17.06 10.10
N ASP A 113 -9.89 16.91 11.36
CA ASP A 113 -8.99 16.96 12.50
C ASP A 113 -8.15 15.67 12.66
N LEU A 114 -8.55 14.58 12.00
CA LEU A 114 -7.84 13.31 12.02
C LEU A 114 -6.85 13.15 10.86
N THR A 115 -6.71 14.15 9.99
CA THR A 115 -5.84 14.11 8.82
C THR A 115 -4.41 14.53 9.14
N ALA A 116 -3.47 14.14 8.28
CA ALA A 116 -2.12 14.67 8.31
C ALA A 116 -2.13 16.19 8.04
N ARG A 117 -1.22 16.93 8.70
CA ARG A 117 -1.03 18.36 8.52
C ARG A 117 0.43 18.67 8.30
N ASN A 118 0.76 19.38 7.24
CA ASN A 118 2.16 19.77 6.97
C ASN A 118 2.68 20.83 7.97
N ALA A 119 3.93 21.27 7.78
CA ALA A 119 4.56 22.26 8.65
C ALA A 119 3.86 23.63 8.62
N PHE A 120 3.17 24.00 7.54
CA PHE A 120 2.38 25.21 7.39
C PHE A 120 0.98 25.11 8.02
N GLY A 121 0.57 23.90 8.46
CA GLY A 121 -0.75 23.65 9.06
C GLY A 121 -1.81 23.20 8.05
N ASP A 122 -1.47 23.03 6.76
CA ASP A 122 -2.41 22.58 5.75
C ASP A 122 -2.81 21.12 5.97
N ALA A 123 -4.10 20.84 5.98
CA ALA A 123 -4.64 19.50 6.17
C ALA A 123 -4.72 18.74 4.85
N TYR A 124 -4.33 17.47 4.87
CA TYR A 124 -4.40 16.57 3.71
C TYR A 124 -5.60 15.63 3.82
N PRO A 125 -6.74 15.95 3.19
CA PRO A 125 -7.96 15.15 3.36
C PRO A 125 -7.83 13.71 2.87
N TYR A 126 -6.87 13.43 1.98
CA TYR A 126 -6.61 12.07 1.49
C TYR A 126 -5.79 11.21 2.44
N SER A 127 -5.17 11.79 3.48
CA SER A 127 -4.22 11.12 4.38
C SER A 127 -4.67 11.21 5.84
N LEU A 128 -5.25 10.12 6.36
CA LEU A 128 -5.50 9.98 7.79
C LEU A 128 -4.16 9.81 8.54
N CYS A 129 -4.02 10.47 9.68
CA CYS A 129 -2.75 10.41 10.43
C CYS A 129 -2.70 9.18 11.36
N PRO A 130 -1.70 8.27 11.22
CA PRO A 130 -1.59 7.08 12.08
C PRO A 130 -1.20 7.39 13.54
N SER A 131 -0.89 8.65 13.88
CA SER A 131 -0.70 9.09 15.26
C SER A 131 -2.03 9.40 15.97
N GLN A 132 -3.13 9.59 15.24
CA GLN A 132 -4.44 9.88 15.82
C GLN A 132 -5.03 8.62 16.48
N PRO A 133 -5.42 8.68 17.75
CA PRO A 133 -5.99 7.52 18.45
C PRO A 133 -7.22 6.94 17.75
N GLU A 134 -8.09 7.78 17.19
CA GLU A 134 -9.31 7.39 16.50
C GLU A 134 -9.02 6.68 15.17
N VAL A 135 -7.99 7.11 14.44
CA VAL A 135 -7.52 6.46 13.20
C VAL A 135 -6.94 5.09 13.53
N ARG A 136 -6.13 5.00 14.60
CA ARG A 136 -5.58 3.72 15.08
C ARG A 136 -6.69 2.75 15.46
N ALA A 137 -7.65 3.21 16.29
CA ALA A 137 -8.79 2.39 16.70
C ALA A 137 -9.60 1.90 15.49
N TYR A 138 -9.81 2.76 14.49
CA TYR A 138 -10.48 2.40 13.25
C TYR A 138 -9.71 1.30 12.49
N ALA A 139 -8.42 1.48 12.25
CA ALA A 139 -7.60 0.52 11.49
C ALA A 139 -7.54 -0.84 12.17
N VAL A 140 -7.34 -0.87 13.49
CA VAL A 140 -7.31 -2.10 14.30
C VAL A 140 -8.67 -2.80 14.28
N THR A 141 -9.77 -2.06 14.50
CA THR A 141 -11.12 -2.62 14.47
C THR A 141 -11.46 -3.17 13.08
N LEU A 142 -11.12 -2.43 12.01
CA LEU A 142 -11.41 -2.82 10.63
C LEU A 142 -10.72 -4.14 10.25
N CYS A 143 -9.44 -4.27 10.57
CA CYS A 143 -8.66 -5.49 10.29
C CYS A 143 -9.13 -6.69 11.15
N GLY A 144 -9.44 -6.46 12.42
CA GLY A 144 -9.99 -7.49 13.29
C GLY A 144 -11.40 -7.94 12.88
N ASP A 145 -12.23 -7.01 12.37
CA ASP A 145 -13.59 -7.31 11.92
C ASP A 145 -13.59 -8.21 10.68
N ILE A 146 -12.83 -7.84 9.65
CA ILE A 146 -12.77 -8.64 8.42
C ILE A 146 -12.15 -10.02 8.67
N ALA A 147 -11.08 -10.10 9.48
CA ALA A 147 -10.41 -11.36 9.78
C ALA A 147 -11.29 -12.35 10.58
N GLU A 148 -12.17 -11.84 11.45
CA GLU A 148 -13.09 -12.67 12.24
C GLU A 148 -14.25 -13.19 11.39
N ASN A 149 -14.70 -12.42 10.39
CA ASN A 149 -15.95 -12.69 9.69
C ASN A 149 -15.78 -13.33 8.31
N TYR A 150 -14.56 -13.41 7.77
CA TYR A 150 -14.27 -13.95 6.44
C TYR A 150 -13.13 -14.97 6.50
N ARG A 151 -13.25 -16.06 5.75
CA ARG A 151 -12.22 -17.10 5.64
C ARG A 151 -11.07 -16.61 4.75
N LEU A 152 -10.11 -15.93 5.32
CA LEU A 152 -8.96 -15.33 4.64
C LEU A 152 -7.69 -16.10 4.97
N LYS A 153 -6.75 -16.14 3.99
CA LYS A 153 -5.37 -16.57 4.21
C LYS A 153 -4.55 -15.45 4.84
N SER A 154 -4.72 -14.22 4.32
CA SER A 154 -3.96 -13.06 4.80
C SER A 154 -4.70 -11.74 4.62
N LEU A 155 -4.28 -10.75 5.42
CA LEU A 155 -4.53 -9.33 5.21
C LEU A 155 -3.26 -8.68 4.66
N LEU A 156 -3.36 -7.95 3.55
CA LEU A 156 -2.29 -7.16 2.94
C LEU A 156 -2.55 -5.69 3.28
N LEU A 157 -1.78 -5.12 4.21
CA LEU A 157 -1.96 -3.75 4.69
C LEU A 157 -1.24 -2.78 3.75
N GLU A 158 -2.00 -2.01 3.00
CA GLU A 158 -1.50 -0.89 2.20
C GLU A 158 -1.73 0.42 2.96
N THR A 159 -0.75 1.31 2.90
CA THR A 159 -0.79 2.64 3.55
C THR A 159 -1.18 2.62 5.03
N PRO A 160 -0.60 1.74 5.88
CA PRO A 160 -0.76 1.86 7.33
C PRO A 160 -0.01 3.08 7.89
N GLY A 161 0.89 3.66 7.09
CA GLY A 161 1.74 4.79 7.40
C GLY A 161 1.16 6.14 7.00
N PHE A 162 2.08 7.09 6.84
CA PHE A 162 1.80 8.42 6.33
C PHE A 162 1.88 8.41 4.80
N LEU A 163 1.07 9.22 4.13
CA LEU A 163 1.24 9.44 2.69
C LEU A 163 2.24 10.58 2.45
N THR A 164 3.06 10.46 1.42
CA THR A 164 3.90 11.56 0.94
C THR A 164 3.07 12.63 0.24
N TYR A 165 3.62 13.83 0.06
CA TYR A 165 2.90 14.92 -0.59
C TYR A 165 2.49 14.57 -2.02
N GLY A 166 3.40 13.95 -2.79
CA GLY A 166 3.16 13.57 -4.19
C GLY A 166 2.26 12.35 -4.37
N HIS A 167 1.67 11.78 -3.29
CA HIS A 167 0.81 10.62 -3.38
C HIS A 167 -0.58 10.92 -2.82
N GLY A 168 -1.60 10.86 -3.65
CA GLY A 168 -2.94 10.68 -3.13
C GLY A 168 -4.07 11.54 -3.64
N PHE A 169 -3.87 12.69 -4.27
CA PHE A 169 -4.98 13.48 -4.81
C PHE A 169 -5.03 13.44 -6.34
N HIS A 170 -6.26 13.47 -6.88
CA HIS A 170 -6.45 13.36 -8.34
C HIS A 170 -6.56 14.72 -8.96
N HIS A 171 -5.92 15.32 -9.72
CA HIS A 171 -5.81 16.66 -10.25
C HIS A 171 -4.90 17.54 -9.38
N GLU A 172 -3.63 17.30 -9.55
CA GLU A 172 -2.59 18.09 -8.92
C GLU A 172 -2.15 19.20 -9.87
N PHE A 173 -2.16 20.44 -9.36
CA PHE A 173 -1.70 21.58 -10.12
C PHE A 173 -0.59 22.29 -9.35
N ALA A 174 0.64 22.11 -9.82
CA ALA A 174 1.77 22.92 -9.40
C ALA A 174 2.45 23.46 -10.66
N GLN A 175 2.78 24.73 -10.68
CA GLN A 175 3.62 25.34 -11.73
C GLN A 175 5.09 25.38 -11.31
N VAL A 176 5.42 24.75 -10.20
CA VAL A 176 6.77 24.43 -9.75
C VAL A 176 6.96 22.93 -9.85
N ALA A 177 8.10 22.46 -10.33
CA ALA A 177 8.42 21.03 -10.38
C ALA A 177 8.84 20.57 -8.98
N PRO A 178 8.04 19.77 -8.25
CA PRO A 178 8.46 19.29 -6.95
C PRO A 178 9.67 18.36 -7.12
N ASN A 179 10.70 18.58 -6.30
CA ASN A 179 11.82 17.65 -6.17
C ASN A 179 11.62 16.72 -4.96
N ALA A 180 12.46 15.72 -4.80
CA ALA A 180 12.36 14.74 -3.71
C ALA A 180 12.42 15.38 -2.31
N TRP A 181 13.16 16.49 -2.16
CA TRP A 181 13.24 17.23 -0.91
C TRP A 181 11.92 17.92 -0.58
N LEU A 182 11.32 18.64 -1.52
CA LEU A 182 10.04 19.33 -1.31
C LEU A 182 8.92 18.33 -1.01
N ASP A 183 8.85 17.22 -1.77
CA ASP A 183 7.88 16.15 -1.53
C ASP A 183 8.01 15.59 -0.11
N ALA A 184 9.24 15.34 0.34
CA ALA A 184 9.50 14.84 1.69
C ALA A 184 9.10 15.87 2.76
N MET A 185 9.48 17.14 2.61
CA MET A 185 9.20 18.18 3.60
C MET A 185 7.70 18.47 3.74
N LEU A 186 6.98 18.56 2.62
CA LEU A 186 5.53 18.74 2.62
C LEU A 186 4.78 17.48 3.08
N GLY A 187 5.36 16.29 2.92
CA GLY A 187 4.79 15.03 3.39
C GLY A 187 4.92 14.75 4.88
N LEU A 188 5.66 15.59 5.64
CA LEU A 188 5.79 15.44 7.08
C LEU A 188 4.53 15.93 7.81
N CYS A 189 3.99 15.10 8.71
CA CYS A 189 2.82 15.46 9.48
C CYS A 189 3.20 16.12 10.81
N PHE A 190 2.65 17.29 11.07
CA PHE A 190 2.81 18.08 12.31
C PHE A 190 1.48 18.32 13.03
N CYS A 191 0.50 17.42 12.93
CA CYS A 191 -0.74 17.49 13.73
C CYS A 191 -0.41 17.34 15.24
N ASP A 192 -1.38 17.69 16.10
CA ASP A 192 -1.15 17.72 17.55
C ASP A 192 -0.61 16.41 18.12
N PRO A 193 -1.16 15.21 17.83
CA PRO A 193 -0.60 13.95 18.32
C PRO A 193 0.83 13.68 17.82
N CYS A 194 1.18 14.09 16.58
CA CYS A 194 2.54 13.97 16.07
C CYS A 194 3.50 14.90 16.83
N ARG A 195 3.13 16.16 17.04
CA ARG A 195 3.95 17.12 17.82
C ARG A 195 4.12 16.67 19.26
N GLU A 196 3.04 16.26 19.93
CA GLU A 196 3.11 15.77 21.32
C GLU A 196 3.95 14.49 21.44
N GLY A 197 3.78 13.54 20.53
CA GLY A 197 4.57 12.31 20.49
C GLY A 197 6.05 12.59 20.29
N ALA A 198 6.41 13.46 19.35
CA ALA A 198 7.77 13.87 19.08
C ALA A 198 8.41 14.60 20.28
N LYS A 199 7.69 15.51 20.93
CA LYS A 199 8.15 16.17 22.19
C LYS A 199 8.44 15.16 23.30
N ARG A 200 7.56 14.17 23.48
CA ARG A 200 7.80 13.08 24.45
C ARG A 200 9.04 12.26 24.11
N ALA A 201 9.37 12.15 22.83
CA ALA A 201 10.59 11.49 22.35
C ALA A 201 11.84 12.40 22.41
N GLY A 202 11.73 13.63 22.93
CA GLY A 202 12.84 14.57 23.07
C GLY A 202 13.23 15.30 21.79
N ILE A 203 12.34 15.36 20.80
CA ILE A 203 12.58 16.01 19.50
C ILE A 203 12.11 17.46 19.55
N GLU A 204 12.94 18.40 19.07
CA GLU A 204 12.59 19.82 18.93
C GLU A 204 11.73 20.04 17.68
N VAL A 205 10.50 19.49 17.74
CA VAL A 205 9.58 19.39 16.58
C VAL A 205 9.04 20.74 16.12
N ASP A 206 8.87 21.72 17.02
CA ASP A 206 8.37 23.05 16.64
C ASP A 206 9.45 23.85 15.91
N GLY A 207 10.70 23.78 16.37
CA GLY A 207 11.84 24.34 15.66
C GLY A 207 12.09 23.67 14.32
N LEU A 208 11.95 22.34 14.23
CA LEU A 208 12.02 21.60 12.98
C LEU A 208 10.97 22.12 11.99
N ALA A 209 9.70 22.24 12.40
CA ALA A 209 8.64 22.76 11.54
C ALA A 209 8.94 24.18 11.05
N GLY A 210 9.48 25.05 11.92
CA GLY A 210 9.88 26.41 11.55
C GLY A 210 11.03 26.45 10.53
N ARG A 211 12.02 25.59 10.67
CA ARG A 211 13.13 25.45 9.70
C ARG A 211 12.62 24.99 8.34
N ILE A 212 11.69 24.01 8.33
CA ILE A 212 11.08 23.51 7.09
C ILE A 212 10.30 24.63 6.40
N CYS A 213 9.43 25.33 7.10
CA CYS A 213 8.67 26.46 6.52
C CYS A 213 9.62 27.49 5.90
N THR A 214 10.64 27.92 6.65
CA THR A 214 11.60 28.90 6.15
C THR A 214 12.34 28.41 4.90
N ALA A 215 12.77 27.16 4.87
CA ALA A 215 13.50 26.61 3.73
C ALA A 215 12.61 26.45 2.48
N VAL A 216 11.35 26.02 2.67
CA VAL A 216 10.37 25.91 1.58
C VAL A 216 10.04 27.29 1.01
N ASP A 217 9.81 28.30 1.86
CA ASP A 217 9.56 29.67 1.42
C ASP A 217 10.73 30.22 0.60
N VAL A 218 11.97 30.04 1.09
CA VAL A 218 13.18 30.47 0.36
C VAL A 218 13.31 29.77 -0.99
N TRP A 219 13.00 28.47 -1.06
CA TRP A 219 13.05 27.72 -2.32
C TRP A 219 11.95 28.19 -3.29
N LEU A 220 10.73 28.42 -2.81
CA LEU A 220 9.62 28.95 -3.63
C LEU A 220 9.90 30.36 -4.16
N ASP A 221 10.65 31.18 -3.43
CA ASP A 221 11.10 32.51 -3.86
C ASP A 221 12.29 32.48 -4.85
N GLY A 222 12.66 31.31 -5.36
CA GLY A 222 13.72 31.14 -6.34
C GLY A 222 15.09 30.85 -5.72
N GLY A 223 15.15 30.39 -4.48
CA GLY A 223 16.37 29.91 -3.85
C GLY A 223 16.91 28.63 -4.49
N ALA A 224 18.14 28.26 -4.12
CA ALA A 224 18.79 27.08 -4.63
C ALA A 224 18.08 25.79 -4.26
N ASP A 225 18.16 24.78 -5.12
CA ASP A 225 17.65 23.44 -4.84
C ASP A 225 18.25 22.87 -3.56
N GLN A 226 17.39 22.18 -2.80
CA GLN A 226 17.75 21.52 -1.55
C GLN A 226 17.90 20.02 -1.79
N SER A 227 18.84 19.40 -1.07
CA SER A 227 19.06 17.95 -1.08
C SER A 227 18.40 17.31 0.14
N LEU A 228 17.55 16.30 -0.07
CA LEU A 228 16.96 15.52 1.02
C LEU A 228 18.05 14.75 1.79
N GLU A 229 19.08 14.27 1.11
CA GLU A 229 20.22 13.58 1.73
C GLU A 229 20.97 14.51 2.69
N ASP A 230 21.28 15.73 2.23
CA ASP A 230 21.96 16.72 3.08
C ASP A 230 21.13 17.11 4.30
N TRP A 231 19.83 17.26 4.16
CA TRP A 231 18.94 17.56 5.27
C TRP A 231 18.92 16.41 6.29
N ASN A 232 18.77 15.15 5.81
CA ASN A 232 18.80 13.98 6.68
C ASN A 232 20.15 13.80 7.41
N ALA A 233 21.26 14.18 6.77
CA ALA A 233 22.59 14.08 7.35
C ALA A 233 22.89 15.19 8.36
N ASN A 234 22.36 16.41 8.18
CA ASN A 234 22.74 17.59 8.93
C ASN A 234 21.69 18.09 9.93
N ASP A 235 20.41 17.67 9.81
CA ASP A 235 19.37 18.03 10.78
C ASP A 235 19.02 16.83 11.68
N ALA A 236 19.55 16.85 12.91
CA ALA A 236 19.36 15.76 13.86
C ALA A 236 17.88 15.58 14.29
N ASP A 237 17.10 16.68 14.34
CA ASP A 237 15.67 16.60 14.66
C ASP A 237 14.89 15.96 13.54
N LEU A 238 15.22 16.27 12.27
CA LEU A 238 14.58 15.61 11.11
C LEU A 238 14.86 14.10 11.11
N ALA A 239 16.12 13.72 11.31
CA ALA A 239 16.48 12.30 11.38
C ALA A 239 15.79 11.60 12.56
N ALA A 240 15.68 12.24 13.72
CA ALA A 240 14.93 11.72 14.87
C ALA A 240 13.43 11.66 14.59
N TYR A 241 12.87 12.63 13.87
CA TYR A 241 11.46 12.68 13.53
C TYR A 241 11.07 11.57 12.54
N HIS A 242 11.90 11.26 11.57
CA HIS A 242 11.69 10.09 10.70
C HIS A 242 11.66 8.79 11.51
N ARG A 243 12.60 8.59 12.44
CA ARG A 243 12.58 7.41 13.34
C ARG A 243 11.31 7.35 14.21
N PHE A 244 10.89 8.48 14.76
CA PHE A 244 9.63 8.56 15.51
C PHE A 244 8.42 8.15 14.66
N ARG A 245 8.30 8.64 13.43
CA ARG A 245 7.23 8.27 12.50
C ARG A 245 7.26 6.76 12.19
N CYS A 246 8.43 6.19 12.01
CA CYS A 246 8.59 4.74 11.84
C CYS A 246 8.09 3.96 13.08
N GLN A 247 8.37 4.43 14.27
CA GLN A 247 7.87 3.81 15.51
C GLN A 247 6.34 3.89 15.61
N VAL A 248 5.73 5.00 15.20
CA VAL A 248 4.26 5.16 15.17
C VAL A 248 3.63 4.10 14.26
N VAL A 249 4.17 3.93 13.05
CA VAL A 249 3.62 2.98 12.08
C VAL A 249 3.87 1.53 12.52
N THR A 250 5.07 1.22 12.98
CA THR A 250 5.42 -0.11 13.51
C THR A 250 4.49 -0.51 14.66
N SER A 251 4.21 0.42 15.60
CA SER A 251 3.29 0.15 16.70
C SER A 251 1.85 -0.05 16.24
N LEU A 252 1.37 0.68 15.21
CA LEU A 252 0.04 0.46 14.63
C LEU A 252 -0.07 -0.93 13.98
N VAL A 253 0.94 -1.35 13.24
CA VAL A 253 0.96 -2.69 12.63
C VAL A 253 0.99 -3.78 13.71
N ALA A 254 1.74 -3.58 14.81
CA ALA A 254 1.73 -4.49 15.96
C ALA A 254 0.34 -4.59 16.60
N ASP A 255 -0.37 -3.47 16.79
CA ASP A 255 -1.74 -3.45 17.32
C ASP A 255 -2.72 -4.19 16.40
N ILE A 256 -2.59 -3.98 15.07
CA ILE A 256 -3.40 -4.71 14.07
C ILE A 256 -3.10 -6.21 14.15
N ARG A 257 -1.81 -6.62 14.17
CA ARG A 257 -1.43 -8.04 14.28
C ARG A 257 -2.02 -8.69 15.53
N ALA A 258 -1.99 -7.98 16.66
CA ALA A 258 -2.54 -8.46 17.92
C ALA A 258 -4.08 -8.62 17.90
N ALA A 259 -4.78 -7.84 17.10
CA ALA A 259 -6.25 -7.88 16.96
C ALA A 259 -6.76 -8.90 15.93
N VAL A 260 -5.89 -9.43 15.09
CA VAL A 260 -6.22 -10.40 14.03
C VAL A 260 -5.92 -11.82 14.52
N ASP A 261 -6.83 -12.76 14.23
CA ASP A 261 -6.64 -14.18 14.55
C ASP A 261 -5.27 -14.69 14.02
N PRO A 262 -4.49 -15.42 14.83
CA PRO A 262 -3.19 -15.97 14.40
C PRO A 262 -3.25 -16.87 13.16
N ALA A 263 -4.40 -17.46 12.84
CA ALA A 263 -4.59 -18.25 11.62
C ALA A 263 -4.59 -17.40 10.34
N VAL A 264 -4.90 -16.09 10.43
CA VAL A 264 -4.88 -15.15 9.33
C VAL A 264 -3.57 -14.37 9.37
N LYS A 265 -2.76 -14.44 8.33
CA LYS A 265 -1.49 -13.70 8.27
C LYS A 265 -1.74 -12.20 8.05
N VAL A 266 -0.92 -11.37 8.68
CA VAL A 266 -0.89 -9.93 8.45
C VAL A 266 0.44 -9.58 7.78
N LYS A 267 0.39 -9.22 6.50
CA LYS A 267 1.55 -8.74 5.75
C LYS A 267 1.43 -7.25 5.47
N VAL A 268 2.56 -6.55 5.38
CA VAL A 268 2.59 -5.12 5.06
C VAL A 268 3.06 -4.94 3.62
N ILE A 269 2.31 -4.21 2.80
CA ILE A 269 2.79 -3.71 1.52
C ILE A 269 3.84 -2.65 1.85
N ALA A 270 5.09 -2.95 1.48
CA ALA A 270 6.27 -2.32 2.06
C ALA A 270 6.37 -0.80 1.82
N THR A 271 5.87 -0.32 0.68
CA THR A 271 5.81 1.11 0.37
C THR A 271 4.96 1.36 -0.89
N CYS A 272 4.37 2.55 -1.00
CA CYS A 272 3.83 3.06 -2.26
C CYS A 272 4.88 3.88 -3.04
N GLN A 273 6.01 4.20 -2.42
CA GLN A 273 7.16 4.91 -3.01
C GLN A 273 8.19 3.94 -3.60
N ARG A 274 9.05 4.45 -4.47
CA ARG A 274 10.16 3.69 -5.08
C ARG A 274 11.40 4.56 -5.19
N PRO A 275 12.56 3.99 -4.95
CA PRO A 275 12.86 2.62 -4.49
C PRO A 275 12.46 2.39 -3.01
N HIS A 276 12.44 1.13 -2.56
CA HIS A 276 12.10 0.80 -1.16
C HIS A 276 12.99 1.47 -0.11
N ALA A 277 14.18 1.91 -0.48
CA ALA A 277 15.06 2.72 0.36
C ALA A 277 14.41 4.02 0.87
N THR A 278 13.35 4.51 0.21
CA THR A 278 12.60 5.70 0.60
C THR A 278 11.35 5.40 1.45
N ALA A 279 11.09 4.14 1.79
CA ALA A 279 9.91 3.73 2.57
C ALA A 279 9.78 4.46 3.92
N TYR A 280 10.91 4.90 4.52
CA TYR A 280 10.90 5.69 5.76
C TYR A 280 10.14 7.02 5.64
N LEU A 281 9.97 7.56 4.42
CA LEU A 281 9.16 8.76 4.18
C LEU A 281 7.67 8.52 4.46
N GLU A 282 7.22 7.28 4.36
CA GLU A 282 5.88 6.84 4.77
C GLU A 282 5.83 6.37 6.24
N GLY A 283 6.96 6.41 6.94
CA GLY A 283 7.10 5.86 8.31
C GLY A 283 7.30 4.35 8.31
N HIS A 284 7.78 3.76 7.24
CA HIS A 284 8.05 2.32 7.16
C HIS A 284 9.52 2.02 7.43
N ASP A 285 9.82 1.50 8.62
CA ASP A 285 11.05 0.78 8.92
C ASP A 285 10.82 -0.68 8.54
N LEU A 286 11.37 -1.12 7.41
CA LEU A 286 11.10 -2.43 6.84
C LEU A 286 11.51 -3.57 7.76
N ALA A 287 12.66 -3.46 8.43
CA ALA A 287 13.14 -4.45 9.39
C ALA A 287 12.24 -4.52 10.62
N ALA A 288 11.83 -3.37 11.18
CA ALA A 288 10.92 -3.32 12.30
C ALA A 288 9.52 -3.85 11.95
N LEU A 289 9.00 -3.50 10.77
CA LEU A 289 7.71 -3.99 10.29
C LEU A 289 7.70 -5.51 10.12
N ASP A 290 8.79 -6.10 9.61
CA ASP A 290 8.91 -7.55 9.50
C ASP A 290 8.82 -8.25 10.87
N THR A 291 9.34 -7.63 11.94
CA THR A 291 9.30 -8.23 13.29
C THR A 291 7.90 -8.26 13.91
N VAL A 292 7.03 -7.31 13.56
CA VAL A 292 5.68 -7.14 14.17
C VAL A 292 4.54 -7.63 13.28
N SER A 293 4.84 -8.09 12.07
CA SER A 293 3.89 -8.64 11.10
C SER A 293 4.24 -10.10 10.75
N ASP A 294 3.52 -10.71 9.82
CA ASP A 294 3.85 -12.03 9.28
C ASP A 294 4.71 -11.95 8.01
N GLY A 295 5.22 -10.77 7.68
CA GLY A 295 6.13 -10.51 6.57
C GLY A 295 5.76 -9.30 5.74
N LEU A 296 6.55 -9.05 4.70
CA LEU A 296 6.36 -7.93 3.78
C LEU A 296 5.90 -8.43 2.40
N GLU A 297 5.14 -7.57 1.72
CA GLU A 297 4.85 -7.74 0.29
C GLU A 297 5.41 -6.53 -0.46
N LEU A 298 6.32 -6.80 -1.42
CA LEU A 298 7.12 -5.78 -2.08
C LEU A 298 6.54 -5.44 -3.45
N PRO A 299 5.97 -4.24 -3.66
CA PRO A 299 5.57 -3.78 -4.98
C PRO A 299 6.80 -3.37 -5.80
N LEU A 300 7.50 -4.32 -6.42
CA LEU A 300 8.67 -4.09 -7.26
C LEU A 300 8.26 -3.59 -8.66
N TYR A 301 7.59 -2.44 -8.69
CA TYR A 301 7.05 -1.79 -9.89
C TYR A 301 8.15 -0.95 -10.55
N GLN A 302 9.14 -1.60 -11.15
CA GLN A 302 10.30 -0.98 -11.79
C GLN A 302 10.29 -1.21 -13.30
N SER A 303 10.93 -0.32 -14.03
CA SER A 303 10.88 -0.28 -15.50
C SER A 303 11.86 -1.25 -16.19
N SER A 304 12.64 -2.01 -15.43
CA SER A 304 13.52 -3.04 -15.97
C SER A 304 13.76 -4.17 -14.95
N PRO A 305 14.10 -5.39 -15.42
CA PRO A 305 14.47 -6.50 -14.54
C PRO A 305 15.64 -6.18 -13.61
N GLU A 306 16.64 -5.42 -14.08
CA GLU A 306 17.80 -5.02 -13.28
C GLU A 306 17.37 -4.11 -12.12
N ALA A 307 16.47 -3.16 -12.37
CA ALA A 307 15.95 -2.27 -11.33
C ALA A 307 15.06 -3.04 -10.32
N VAL A 308 14.26 -4.02 -10.79
CA VAL A 308 13.50 -4.95 -9.94
C VAL A 308 14.46 -5.69 -9.01
N MET A 309 15.56 -6.24 -9.55
CA MET A 309 16.55 -6.98 -8.80
C MET A 309 17.33 -6.11 -7.81
N ALA A 310 17.68 -4.90 -8.19
CA ALA A 310 18.39 -3.96 -7.32
C ALA A 310 17.54 -3.59 -6.10
N ASP A 311 16.28 -3.25 -6.32
CA ASP A 311 15.34 -2.88 -5.27
C ASP A 311 14.99 -4.08 -4.37
N GLY A 312 14.80 -5.27 -4.97
CA GLY A 312 14.58 -6.50 -4.25
C GLY A 312 15.76 -6.89 -3.35
N ARG A 313 17.00 -6.80 -3.82
CA ARG A 313 18.21 -7.06 -3.02
C ARG A 313 18.31 -6.13 -1.83
N TYR A 314 18.07 -4.82 -2.04
CA TYR A 314 18.07 -3.84 -0.95
C TYR A 314 17.16 -4.29 0.20
N VAL A 315 15.95 -4.76 -0.09
CA VAL A 315 15.03 -5.20 0.97
C VAL A 315 15.47 -6.53 1.58
N LEU A 316 15.99 -7.47 0.77
CA LEU A 316 16.45 -8.76 1.26
C LEU A 316 17.73 -8.70 2.11
N ASP A 317 18.48 -7.60 2.05
CA ASP A 317 19.55 -7.31 3.01
C ASP A 317 19.01 -6.94 4.40
N LEU A 318 17.73 -6.56 4.50
CA LEU A 318 17.08 -6.14 5.75
C LEU A 318 16.16 -7.24 6.32
N VAL A 319 15.52 -8.05 5.46
CA VAL A 319 14.48 -9.02 5.83
C VAL A 319 14.69 -10.37 5.14
N SER A 320 14.09 -11.43 5.70
CA SER A 320 14.24 -12.78 5.15
C SER A 320 13.36 -13.00 3.90
N ALA A 321 13.92 -13.58 2.84
CA ALA A 321 13.19 -14.00 1.65
C ALA A 321 12.00 -14.93 1.97
N ALA A 322 12.12 -15.78 2.99
CA ALA A 322 11.04 -16.68 3.41
C ALA A 322 9.81 -15.98 3.99
N ARG A 323 9.94 -14.70 4.40
CA ARG A 323 8.86 -13.86 4.91
C ARG A 323 8.43 -12.78 3.92
N THR A 324 8.97 -12.82 2.71
CA THR A 324 8.79 -11.80 1.69
C THR A 324 8.00 -12.37 0.51
N SER A 325 6.97 -11.66 0.08
CA SER A 325 6.32 -11.85 -1.20
C SER A 325 6.55 -10.64 -2.09
N VAL A 326 6.41 -10.81 -3.40
CA VAL A 326 6.67 -9.75 -4.39
C VAL A 326 5.46 -9.54 -5.26
N ILE A 327 5.13 -8.25 -5.50
CA ILE A 327 4.11 -7.86 -6.48
C ILE A 327 4.81 -7.34 -7.73
N LEU A 328 4.46 -7.90 -8.90
CA LEU A 328 4.91 -7.42 -10.21
C LEU A 328 3.71 -6.93 -11.04
N ARG A 329 3.97 -5.98 -11.95
CA ARG A 329 2.99 -5.57 -12.98
C ARG A 329 3.44 -6.07 -14.34
N PRO A 330 2.86 -7.16 -14.87
CA PRO A 330 3.24 -7.72 -16.16
C PRO A 330 2.67 -6.91 -17.33
N GLY A 331 3.14 -5.67 -17.49
CA GLY A 331 2.71 -4.74 -18.52
C GLY A 331 3.05 -3.28 -18.20
N TYR A 332 2.48 -2.37 -18.97
CA TYR A 332 2.67 -0.92 -18.77
C TYR A 332 2.27 -0.49 -17.35
N PRO A 333 3.02 0.42 -16.69
CA PRO A 333 4.21 1.11 -17.21
C PRO A 333 5.55 0.39 -16.97
N ASP A 334 5.58 -0.75 -16.29
CA ASP A 334 6.80 -1.36 -15.79
C ASP A 334 7.47 -2.29 -16.84
N MET A 335 6.69 -3.17 -17.46
CA MET A 335 7.21 -4.19 -18.38
C MET A 335 6.69 -3.98 -19.79
N SER A 336 7.59 -3.95 -20.76
CA SER A 336 7.25 -3.74 -22.16
C SER A 336 7.26 -5.03 -23.00
N ARG A 337 7.91 -6.09 -22.50
CA ARG A 337 8.08 -7.38 -23.18
C ARG A 337 7.86 -8.53 -22.21
N GLU A 338 7.47 -9.69 -22.74
CA GLU A 338 7.32 -10.93 -21.96
C GLU A 338 8.63 -11.35 -21.29
N SER A 339 9.77 -11.15 -21.96
CA SER A 339 11.10 -11.45 -21.40
C SER A 339 11.38 -10.67 -20.11
N ASP A 340 10.91 -9.41 -20.00
CA ASP A 340 11.11 -8.58 -18.81
C ASP A 340 10.48 -9.26 -17.57
N LEU A 341 9.28 -9.85 -17.73
CA LEU A 341 8.60 -10.62 -16.68
C LEU A 341 9.37 -11.88 -16.31
N THR A 342 9.81 -12.64 -17.32
CA THR A 342 10.51 -13.91 -17.10
C THR A 342 11.85 -13.70 -16.42
N GLU A 343 12.63 -12.71 -16.88
CA GLU A 343 13.93 -12.34 -16.30
C GLU A 343 13.80 -11.86 -14.85
N ALA A 344 12.79 -11.01 -14.56
CA ALA A 344 12.51 -10.56 -13.19
C ALA A 344 12.13 -11.72 -12.27
N LEU A 345 11.23 -12.62 -12.71
CA LEU A 345 10.83 -13.79 -11.93
C LEU A 345 11.99 -14.74 -11.65
N ASP A 346 12.84 -15.01 -12.64
CA ASP A 346 13.98 -15.89 -12.47
C ASP A 346 15.01 -15.30 -11.52
N GLY A 347 15.36 -14.05 -11.70
CA GLY A 347 16.27 -13.37 -10.79
C GLY A 347 15.75 -13.30 -9.35
N LEU A 348 14.46 -13.06 -9.14
CA LEU A 348 13.87 -13.05 -7.79
C LEU A 348 13.84 -14.46 -7.17
N ARG A 349 13.60 -15.50 -7.96
CA ARG A 349 13.72 -16.91 -7.50
C ARG A 349 15.14 -17.24 -7.08
N ASP A 350 16.13 -16.78 -7.83
CA ASP A 350 17.55 -16.96 -7.48
C ASP A 350 17.92 -16.25 -6.15
N LEU A 351 17.19 -15.19 -5.79
CA LEU A 351 17.27 -14.54 -4.48
C LEU A 351 16.48 -15.26 -3.37
N GLY A 352 15.81 -16.37 -3.68
CA GLY A 352 15.05 -17.17 -2.72
C GLY A 352 13.60 -16.78 -2.54
N ILE A 353 13.05 -15.87 -3.36
CA ILE A 353 11.63 -15.53 -3.34
C ILE A 353 10.83 -16.67 -3.98
N SER A 354 9.80 -17.11 -3.27
CA SER A 354 8.90 -18.19 -3.74
C SER A 354 7.42 -17.77 -3.80
N ASP A 355 7.08 -16.60 -3.28
CA ASP A 355 5.71 -16.10 -3.16
C ASP A 355 5.54 -14.84 -4.03
N PHE A 356 4.70 -14.94 -5.06
CA PHE A 356 4.53 -13.90 -6.07
C PHE A 356 3.08 -13.49 -6.19
N ALA A 357 2.86 -12.19 -6.39
CA ALA A 357 1.58 -11.61 -6.72
C ALA A 357 1.66 -10.74 -7.99
N PHE A 358 0.57 -10.61 -8.71
CA PHE A 358 0.54 -9.89 -9.98
C PHE A 358 -0.58 -8.84 -9.97
N TYR A 359 -0.19 -7.59 -10.15
CA TYR A 359 -1.09 -6.46 -10.16
C TYR A 359 -1.39 -6.01 -11.59
N ASN A 360 -2.58 -5.87 -12.02
CA ASN A 360 -3.89 -6.27 -11.52
C ASN A 360 -4.62 -6.96 -12.67
N CYS A 361 -5.18 -8.14 -12.46
CA CYS A 361 -5.73 -8.97 -13.55
C CYS A 361 -6.89 -8.31 -14.31
N GLY A 362 -7.67 -7.44 -13.66
CA GLY A 362 -8.74 -6.67 -14.30
C GLY A 362 -8.26 -5.54 -15.21
N MET A 363 -7.00 -5.12 -15.07
CA MET A 363 -6.40 -3.99 -15.80
C MET A 363 -5.43 -4.43 -16.90
N LEU A 364 -5.05 -5.70 -16.94
CA LEU A 364 -4.13 -6.23 -17.92
C LEU A 364 -4.81 -6.44 -19.29
N ARG A 365 -4.05 -6.20 -20.35
CA ARG A 365 -4.46 -6.58 -21.72
C ARG A 365 -4.38 -8.10 -21.88
N ALA A 366 -5.13 -8.65 -22.82
CA ALA A 366 -5.12 -10.10 -23.10
C ALA A 366 -3.70 -10.64 -23.34
N MET A 367 -2.86 -9.90 -24.07
CA MET A 367 -1.47 -10.31 -24.31
C MET A 367 -0.64 -10.37 -23.00
N ASN A 368 -0.87 -9.47 -22.06
CA ASN A 368 -0.14 -9.48 -20.77
C ASN A 368 -0.64 -10.60 -19.85
N LEU A 369 -1.91 -10.98 -19.95
CA LEU A 369 -2.44 -12.17 -19.29
C LEU A 369 -1.83 -13.45 -19.85
N GLU A 370 -1.55 -13.50 -21.17
CA GLU A 370 -0.85 -14.65 -21.77
C GLU A 370 0.61 -14.72 -21.32
N TRP A 371 1.34 -13.58 -21.21
CA TRP A 371 2.67 -13.55 -20.59
C TRP A 371 2.66 -14.14 -19.19
N LEU A 372 1.69 -13.72 -18.38
CA LEU A 372 1.55 -14.23 -17.02
C LEU A 372 1.30 -15.74 -17.00
N LYS A 373 0.39 -16.22 -17.84
CA LYS A 373 0.08 -17.63 -17.97
C LYS A 373 1.33 -18.45 -18.37
N ASN A 374 2.08 -18.02 -19.38
CA ASN A 374 3.29 -18.69 -19.82
C ASN A 374 4.32 -18.76 -18.68
N ALA A 375 4.57 -17.63 -17.99
CA ALA A 375 5.52 -17.53 -16.88
C ALA A 375 5.15 -18.43 -15.68
N LEU A 376 3.86 -18.72 -15.47
CA LEU A 376 3.38 -19.54 -14.36
C LEU A 376 3.23 -21.04 -14.73
N THR A 377 2.95 -21.36 -16.02
CA THR A 377 2.67 -22.74 -16.44
C THR A 377 3.85 -23.45 -17.08
N GLU A 378 4.72 -22.75 -17.83
CA GLU A 378 5.84 -23.39 -18.54
C GLU A 378 6.88 -24.05 -17.62
N LYS A 379 7.03 -23.61 -16.38
CA LYS A 379 8.02 -24.17 -15.43
C LYS A 379 7.52 -25.37 -14.60
N VAL A 380 6.24 -25.74 -14.71
CA VAL A 380 5.75 -27.00 -14.12
C VAL A 380 6.28 -28.23 -14.88
N LEU A 381 6.80 -28.05 -16.08
CA LEU A 381 7.30 -29.15 -16.94
C LEU A 381 8.78 -29.53 -16.71
N TYR A 382 9.50 -28.83 -15.83
CA TYR A 382 10.96 -29.08 -15.60
C TYR A 382 11.33 -29.40 -14.14
N VAL A 383 10.37 -29.87 -13.34
CA VAL A 383 10.64 -30.39 -11.97
C VAL A 383 10.36 -31.89 -11.90
#